data_427b49fde98e890660795e7933571212
#
_entry.id   427b49fde98e890660795e7933571212
#
_cell.length_a   1.000
_cell.length_b   1.000
_cell.length_c   1.000
_cell.angle_alpha   90.00
_cell.angle_beta   90.00
_cell.angle_gamma   90.00
#
_symmetry.space_group_name_H-M   'P 1'
#
loop_
_entity.id
_entity.type
_entity.pdbx_description
1 polymer ?
#
loop_
_entity_poly.entity_id
_entity_poly.type
_entity_poly.pdbx_seq_one_letter_code
_entity_poly.pdbx_strand_id
1 'polypeptide(L)'
;IQVERTGADQRESGHIHAEDVKDWLLTAGFDQAEIAIKTAQQNDLGNPENQDLLSPANRVRAIITKQALQEGWDCPFAYVLCSLAASANLKAMTQLVGRILRQPGALKTSVEALDECHIVTHHADTASVVGAIKEGLEQDGLGDLVLRVTQDDKSGTGKVTRSIKRRPA
;
A
#
# COMPACT_ATOMS: atom_id res chain seq x y z
N ILE A 1 -0.59 4.32 1.33
CA ILE A 1 -1.88 4.74 0.74
C ILE A 1 -1.59 5.33 -0.63
N GLN A 2 -2.20 4.78 -1.67
CA GLN A 2 -2.09 5.29 -3.04
C GLN A 2 -3.23 6.26 -3.33
N VAL A 3 -2.88 7.47 -3.81
CA VAL A 3 -3.83 8.54 -4.13
C VAL A 3 -3.80 8.91 -5.62
N GLU A 4 -4.80 9.68 -6.08
CA GLU A 4 -4.93 10.10 -7.47
C GLU A 4 -4.17 11.38 -7.78
N ARG A 5 -4.12 12.32 -6.85
CA ARG A 5 -3.59 13.67 -7.03
C ARG A 5 -2.59 14.04 -5.96
N THR A 6 -1.62 14.87 -6.30
CA THR A 6 -0.54 15.33 -5.41
C THR A 6 -0.03 16.70 -5.82
N GLY A 7 0.63 17.41 -4.89
CA GLY A 7 1.32 18.67 -5.16
C GLY A 7 0.39 19.77 -5.63
N ALA A 8 0.68 20.36 -6.81
CA ALA A 8 -0.08 21.45 -7.40
C ALA A 8 -1.38 21.04 -8.11
N ASP A 9 -1.69 19.74 -8.16
CA ASP A 9 -2.97 19.26 -8.71
C ASP A 9 -4.13 19.88 -7.91
N GLN A 10 -5.21 20.26 -8.59
CA GLN A 10 -6.36 20.89 -7.93
C GLN A 10 -7.03 19.92 -6.95
N ARG A 11 -7.18 20.33 -5.69
CA ARG A 11 -7.87 19.54 -4.65
C ARG A 11 -9.38 19.38 -4.91
N GLU A 12 -9.99 20.37 -5.57
CA GLU A 12 -11.45 20.42 -5.83
C GLU A 12 -11.88 19.67 -7.09
N SER A 13 -11.02 18.83 -7.65
CA SER A 13 -11.28 18.15 -8.94
C SER A 13 -12.19 16.92 -8.83
N GLY A 14 -12.71 16.58 -7.65
CA GLY A 14 -13.45 15.34 -7.40
C GLY A 14 -12.54 14.10 -7.31
N HIS A 15 -11.23 14.28 -7.32
CA HIS A 15 -10.23 13.24 -7.14
C HIS A 15 -9.61 13.30 -5.74
N ILE A 16 -9.21 12.15 -5.24
CA ILE A 16 -8.62 12.05 -3.90
C ILE A 16 -7.17 12.56 -3.94
N HIS A 17 -6.92 13.65 -3.21
CA HIS A 17 -5.63 14.32 -3.13
C HIS A 17 -4.83 13.85 -1.89
N ALA A 18 -3.50 13.89 -1.98
CA ALA A 18 -2.61 13.47 -0.89
C ALA A 18 -2.83 14.26 0.41
N GLU A 19 -3.04 15.58 0.30
CA GLU A 19 -3.30 16.43 1.46
C GLU A 19 -4.66 16.13 2.12
N ASP A 20 -5.68 15.75 1.34
CA ASP A 20 -6.99 15.36 1.90
C ASP A 20 -6.86 14.06 2.72
N VAL A 21 -6.06 13.11 2.23
CA VAL A 21 -5.78 11.87 2.97
C VAL A 21 -4.97 12.15 4.22
N LYS A 22 -4.00 13.06 4.17
CA LYS A 22 -3.23 13.48 5.34
C LYS A 22 -4.13 14.12 6.39
N ASP A 23 -4.98 15.08 5.99
CA ASP A 23 -5.93 15.74 6.88
C ASP A 23 -6.89 14.73 7.54
N TRP A 24 -7.34 13.75 6.75
CA TRP A 24 -8.17 12.66 7.27
C TRP A 24 -7.44 11.78 8.28
N LEU A 25 -6.18 11.41 8.03
CA LEU A 25 -5.37 10.62 8.98
C LEU A 25 -5.15 11.37 10.29
N LEU A 26 -4.85 12.68 10.22
CA LEU A 26 -4.72 13.53 11.42
C LEU A 26 -6.03 13.54 12.23
N THR A 27 -7.18 13.66 11.55
CA THR A 27 -8.50 13.59 12.19
C THR A 27 -8.77 12.20 12.79
N ALA A 28 -8.24 11.14 12.19
CA ALA A 28 -8.34 9.77 12.68
C ALA A 28 -7.38 9.45 13.84
N GLY A 29 -6.59 10.44 14.28
CA GLY A 29 -5.73 10.33 15.47
C GLY A 29 -4.27 9.96 15.18
N PHE A 30 -3.83 10.03 13.93
CA PHE A 30 -2.41 9.93 13.61
C PHE A 30 -1.70 11.24 13.94
N ASP A 31 -0.49 11.16 14.47
CA ASP A 31 0.40 12.32 14.61
C ASP A 31 1.03 12.71 13.26
N GLN A 32 1.39 13.98 13.12
CA GLN A 32 2.10 14.49 11.95
C GLN A 32 3.39 13.68 11.64
N ALA A 33 4.14 13.27 12.67
CA ALA A 33 5.36 12.50 12.53
C ALA A 33 5.12 11.03 12.13
N GLU A 34 3.88 10.56 12.15
CA GLU A 34 3.48 9.20 11.73
C GLU A 34 3.09 9.14 10.26
N ILE A 35 3.02 10.30 9.58
CA ILE A 35 2.56 10.41 8.20
C ILE A 35 3.70 10.95 7.34
N ALA A 36 4.08 10.20 6.31
CA ALA A 36 5.05 10.64 5.31
C ALA A 36 4.40 10.72 3.92
N ILE A 37 4.69 11.78 3.17
CA ILE A 37 4.27 11.93 1.77
C ILE A 37 5.48 11.65 0.88
N LYS A 38 5.32 10.74 -0.06
CA LYS A 38 6.32 10.39 -1.07
C LYS A 38 5.74 10.55 -2.46
N THR A 39 6.12 11.64 -3.13
CA THR A 39 5.71 11.98 -4.50
C THR A 39 6.92 12.45 -5.30
N ALA A 40 6.71 12.87 -6.54
CA ALA A 40 7.78 13.46 -7.34
C ALA A 40 8.26 14.82 -6.78
N GLN A 41 7.37 15.58 -6.14
CA GLN A 41 7.65 16.92 -5.60
C GLN A 41 8.01 16.93 -4.12
N GLN A 42 7.57 15.93 -3.36
CA GLN A 42 7.75 15.85 -1.90
C GLN A 42 8.31 14.48 -1.52
N ASN A 43 9.35 14.47 -0.70
CA ASN A 43 10.00 13.23 -0.25
C ASN A 43 10.29 13.28 1.24
N ASP A 44 9.28 13.09 2.08
CA ASP A 44 9.44 13.07 3.54
C ASP A 44 10.25 11.86 4.02
N LEU A 45 10.32 10.79 3.21
CA LEU A 45 11.16 9.62 3.50
C LEU A 45 12.66 9.91 3.32
N GLY A 46 13.02 11.02 2.68
CA GLY A 46 14.41 11.50 2.59
C GLY A 46 14.89 12.25 3.82
N ASN A 47 13.99 12.61 4.74
CA ASN A 47 14.35 13.28 5.98
C ASN A 47 15.20 12.36 6.87
N PRO A 48 16.22 12.88 7.59
CA PRO A 48 17.13 12.07 8.39
C PRO A 48 16.44 11.10 9.35
N GLU A 49 15.35 11.54 9.98
CA GLU A 49 14.55 10.75 10.92
C GLU A 49 13.78 9.60 10.26
N ASN A 50 13.60 9.64 8.93
CA ASN A 50 12.83 8.68 8.17
C ASN A 50 13.67 7.77 7.27
N GLN A 51 15.00 7.96 7.23
CA GLN A 51 15.89 7.19 6.33
C GLN A 51 15.93 5.70 6.68
N ASP A 52 15.87 5.37 7.96
CA ASP A 52 15.79 3.99 8.43
C ASP A 52 14.38 3.71 8.96
N LEU A 53 13.51 3.26 8.07
CA LEU A 53 12.13 2.89 8.39
C LEU A 53 12.03 1.65 9.29
N LEU A 54 13.07 0.83 9.39
CA LEU A 54 13.12 -0.34 10.29
C LEU A 54 13.62 0.01 11.68
N SER A 55 14.13 1.22 11.88
CA SER A 55 14.58 1.68 13.20
C SER A 55 13.42 1.70 14.19
N PRO A 56 13.61 1.18 15.42
CA PRO A 56 12.60 1.28 16.47
C PRO A 56 12.25 2.73 16.84
N ALA A 57 13.10 3.69 16.52
CA ALA A 57 12.86 5.11 16.73
C ALA A 57 12.03 5.76 15.63
N ASN A 58 11.85 5.09 14.48
CA ASN A 58 11.06 5.62 13.37
C ASN A 58 9.58 5.62 13.74
N ARG A 59 8.92 6.75 13.50
CA ARG A 59 7.51 6.94 13.83
C ARG A 59 6.56 6.76 12.64
N VAL A 60 7.08 6.67 11.42
CA VAL A 60 6.23 6.59 10.22
C VAL A 60 5.38 5.33 10.23
N ARG A 61 4.06 5.51 10.18
CA ARG A 61 3.04 4.46 10.14
C ARG A 61 2.20 4.50 8.87
N ALA A 62 2.13 5.65 8.22
CA ALA A 62 1.39 5.84 6.99
C ALA A 62 2.25 6.55 5.94
N ILE A 63 2.32 5.98 4.74
CA ILE A 63 3.00 6.59 3.60
C ILE A 63 1.95 6.87 2.53
N ILE A 64 1.84 8.14 2.13
CA ILE A 64 0.93 8.59 1.08
C ILE A 64 1.72 8.79 -0.20
N THR A 65 1.28 8.19 -1.30
CA THR A 65 1.99 8.25 -2.58
C THR A 65 1.02 8.23 -3.76
N LYS A 66 1.45 8.75 -4.92
CA LYS A 66 0.74 8.61 -6.20
C LYS A 66 1.38 7.53 -7.06
N GLN A 67 2.62 7.70 -7.43
CA GLN A 67 3.35 6.80 -8.33
C GLN A 67 4.78 6.47 -7.85
N ALA A 68 5.28 7.17 -6.83
CA ALA A 68 6.69 7.15 -6.45
C ALA A 68 7.20 5.81 -5.89
N LEU A 69 6.30 4.87 -5.61
CA LEU A 69 6.67 3.53 -5.15
C LEU A 69 6.97 2.56 -6.31
N GLN A 70 6.89 3.02 -7.56
CA GLN A 70 7.10 2.17 -8.73
C GLN A 70 8.58 1.96 -9.06
N GLU A 71 9.45 2.89 -8.66
CA GLU A 71 10.88 2.85 -9.01
C GLU A 71 11.76 2.82 -7.76
N GLY A 72 12.48 1.71 -7.57
CA GLY A 72 13.61 1.61 -6.64
C GLY A 72 13.31 1.69 -5.14
N TRP A 73 12.05 1.86 -4.72
CA TRP A 73 11.69 1.91 -3.32
C TRP A 73 11.22 0.54 -2.82
N ASP A 74 11.81 0.08 -1.72
CA ASP A 74 11.46 -1.17 -1.06
C ASP A 74 10.97 -0.87 0.36
N CYS A 75 9.77 -1.35 0.70
CA CYS A 75 9.20 -1.22 2.03
C CYS A 75 8.71 -2.58 2.52
N PRO A 76 9.62 -3.41 3.02
CA PRO A 76 9.32 -4.79 3.36
C PRO A 76 8.39 -4.94 4.58
N PHE A 77 8.09 -3.85 5.28
CA PHE A 77 7.21 -3.84 6.46
C PHE A 77 5.85 -3.16 6.21
N ALA A 78 5.50 -2.86 4.96
CA ALA A 78 4.16 -2.39 4.65
C ALA A 78 3.18 -3.57 4.70
N TYR A 79 2.26 -3.55 5.65
CA TYR A 79 1.28 -4.61 5.87
C TYR A 79 -0.04 -4.34 5.17
N VAL A 80 -0.35 -3.07 4.92
CA VAL A 80 -1.61 -2.65 4.31
C VAL A 80 -1.34 -1.77 3.11
N LEU A 81 -1.87 -2.15 1.95
CA LEU A 81 -1.97 -1.31 0.78
C LEU A 81 -3.41 -0.80 0.64
N CYS A 82 -3.59 0.50 0.79
CA CYS A 82 -4.88 1.15 0.52
C CYS A 82 -4.77 1.90 -0.82
N SER A 83 -5.50 1.46 -1.83
CA SER A 83 -5.56 2.13 -3.14
C SER A 83 -6.86 2.93 -3.25
N LEU A 84 -6.72 4.25 -3.25
CA LEU A 84 -7.82 5.20 -3.39
C LEU A 84 -7.94 5.75 -4.81
N ALA A 85 -7.07 5.32 -5.73
CA ALA A 85 -7.12 5.74 -7.13
C ALA A 85 -8.30 5.08 -7.85
N ALA A 86 -9.18 5.87 -8.49
CA ALA A 86 -10.39 5.40 -9.14
C ALA A 86 -10.12 4.62 -10.44
N SER A 87 -9.11 5.02 -11.19
CA SER A 87 -8.65 4.28 -12.35
C SER A 87 -7.44 3.47 -11.94
N ALA A 88 -7.66 2.23 -11.57
CA ALA A 88 -6.53 1.40 -11.27
C ALA A 88 -5.68 1.23 -12.53
N ASN A 89 -4.53 1.83 -12.52
CA ASN A 89 -3.42 1.23 -13.22
C ASN A 89 -3.13 -0.09 -12.48
N LEU A 90 -3.88 -1.13 -12.87
CA LEU A 90 -3.81 -2.46 -12.25
C LEU A 90 -2.36 -2.97 -12.26
N LYS A 91 -1.59 -2.65 -13.30
CA LYS A 91 -0.17 -2.97 -13.40
C LYS A 91 0.65 -2.27 -12.30
N ALA A 92 0.38 -0.99 -12.04
CA ALA A 92 1.05 -0.28 -10.96
C ALA A 92 0.70 -0.86 -9.58
N MET A 93 -0.56 -1.23 -9.38
CA MET A 93 -1.01 -1.89 -8.15
C MET A 93 -0.32 -3.24 -7.96
N THR A 94 -0.20 -4.04 -9.00
CA THR A 94 0.48 -5.34 -8.93
C THR A 94 1.96 -5.19 -8.54
N GLN A 95 2.66 -4.22 -9.11
CA GLN A 95 4.05 -3.93 -8.75
C GLN A 95 4.17 -3.50 -7.27
N LEU A 96 3.23 -2.70 -6.76
CA LEU A 96 3.19 -2.34 -5.35
C LEU A 96 2.96 -3.56 -4.45
N VAL A 97 2.02 -4.43 -4.83
CA VAL A 97 1.75 -5.68 -4.10
C VAL A 97 2.99 -6.55 -4.02
N GLY A 98 3.72 -6.75 -5.13
CA GLY A 98 4.96 -7.52 -5.14
C GLY A 98 6.02 -6.97 -4.18
N ARG A 99 6.08 -5.64 -4.00
CA ARG A 99 7.02 -4.99 -3.07
C ARG A 99 6.62 -5.16 -1.61
N ILE A 100 5.33 -5.00 -1.27
CA ILE A 100 4.86 -5.12 0.11
C ILE A 100 4.73 -6.57 0.59
N LEU A 101 4.77 -7.55 -0.33
CA LEU A 101 4.80 -8.98 0.02
C LEU A 101 6.13 -9.46 0.58
N ARG A 102 7.19 -8.65 0.46
CA ARG A 102 8.50 -8.97 1.03
C ARG A 102 8.46 -8.80 2.55
N GLN A 103 8.87 -9.83 3.28
CA GLN A 103 9.01 -9.73 4.74
C GLN A 103 10.37 -9.16 5.13
N PRO A 104 10.42 -8.31 6.19
CA PRO A 104 11.69 -7.89 6.76
C PRO A 104 12.52 -9.10 7.21
N GLY A 105 13.78 -9.18 6.77
CA GLY A 105 14.67 -10.28 7.11
C GLY A 105 14.19 -11.66 6.64
N ALA A 106 13.15 -11.71 5.79
CA ALA A 106 12.54 -12.93 5.26
C ALA A 106 12.10 -13.94 6.37
N LEU A 107 11.79 -13.44 7.56
CA LEU A 107 11.37 -14.23 8.71
C LEU A 107 9.86 -14.12 8.94
N LYS A 108 9.24 -15.25 9.28
CA LYS A 108 7.88 -15.23 9.81
C LYS A 108 7.86 -14.60 11.19
N THR A 109 6.84 -13.79 11.45
CA THR A 109 6.52 -13.32 12.79
C THR A 109 5.69 -14.36 13.51
N SER A 110 5.52 -14.23 14.81
CA SER A 110 4.59 -15.08 15.56
C SER A 110 3.14 -14.55 15.52
N VAL A 111 2.90 -13.50 14.73
CA VAL A 111 1.62 -12.81 14.62
C VAL A 111 1.10 -12.97 13.20
N GLU A 112 0.03 -13.75 13.02
CA GLU A 112 -0.55 -14.05 11.70
C GLU A 112 -0.85 -12.79 10.87
N ALA A 113 -1.43 -11.76 11.49
CA ALA A 113 -1.75 -10.49 10.82
C ALA A 113 -0.51 -9.75 10.26
N LEU A 114 0.68 -9.98 10.80
CA LEU A 114 1.94 -9.43 10.31
C LEU A 114 2.59 -10.32 9.24
N ASP A 115 2.17 -11.57 9.12
CA ASP A 115 2.60 -12.48 8.06
C ASP A 115 1.70 -12.40 6.80
N GLU A 116 0.70 -11.52 6.84
CA GLU A 116 -0.22 -11.25 5.75
C GLU A 116 -0.04 -9.83 5.20
N CYS A 117 -0.39 -9.64 3.94
CA CYS A 117 -0.50 -8.34 3.31
C CYS A 117 -1.97 -8.07 3.00
N HIS A 118 -2.49 -6.95 3.49
CA HIS A 118 -3.88 -6.57 3.31
C HIS A 118 -4.00 -5.52 2.20
N ILE A 119 -4.88 -5.76 1.22
CA ILE A 119 -5.14 -4.83 0.14
C ILE A 119 -6.57 -4.31 0.29
N VAL A 120 -6.69 -2.99 0.45
CA VAL A 120 -7.97 -2.28 0.53
C VAL A 120 -8.12 -1.43 -0.73
N THR A 121 -9.20 -1.62 -1.45
CA THR A 121 -9.52 -0.84 -2.64
C THR A 121 -11.01 -0.49 -2.65
N HIS A 122 -11.37 0.66 -3.22
CA HIS A 122 -12.76 1.06 -3.41
C HIS A 122 -13.29 0.72 -4.82
N HIS A 123 -12.49 0.02 -5.63
CA HIS A 123 -12.91 -0.42 -6.95
C HIS A 123 -14.14 -1.34 -6.88
N ALA A 124 -15.14 -1.01 -7.70
CA ALA A 124 -16.37 -1.80 -7.80
C ALA A 124 -16.14 -3.21 -8.37
N ASP A 125 -15.16 -3.36 -9.26
CA ASP A 125 -14.78 -4.66 -9.83
C ASP A 125 -13.59 -5.28 -9.12
N THR A 126 -13.91 -5.89 -8.02
CA THR A 126 -12.94 -6.59 -7.16
C THR A 126 -12.34 -7.83 -7.85
N ALA A 127 -13.08 -8.49 -8.74
CA ALA A 127 -12.61 -9.68 -9.46
C ALA A 127 -11.46 -9.32 -10.42
N SER A 128 -11.60 -8.20 -11.15
CA SER A 128 -10.54 -7.69 -12.02
C SER A 128 -9.28 -7.33 -11.25
N VAL A 129 -9.42 -6.73 -10.06
CA VAL A 129 -8.28 -6.41 -9.20
C VAL A 129 -7.54 -7.67 -8.77
N VAL A 130 -8.26 -8.72 -8.36
CA VAL A 130 -7.64 -10.01 -8.01
C VAL A 130 -6.99 -10.67 -9.19
N GLY A 131 -7.67 -10.68 -10.33
CA GLY A 131 -7.12 -11.24 -11.56
C GLY A 131 -5.79 -10.59 -11.91
N ALA A 132 -5.73 -9.26 -11.91
CA ALA A 132 -4.52 -8.50 -12.19
C ALA A 132 -3.39 -8.75 -11.17
N ILE A 133 -3.72 -8.86 -9.88
CA ILE A 133 -2.74 -9.19 -8.85
C ILE A 133 -2.16 -10.59 -9.09
N LYS A 134 -3.01 -11.58 -9.37
CA LYS A 134 -2.57 -12.96 -9.65
C LYS A 134 -1.67 -13.01 -10.87
N GLU A 135 -2.09 -12.39 -11.98
CA GLU A 135 -1.29 -12.33 -13.20
C GLU A 135 0.07 -11.67 -12.99
N GLY A 136 0.10 -10.57 -12.24
CA GLY A 136 1.36 -9.90 -11.97
C GLY A 136 2.27 -10.68 -11.03
N LEU A 137 1.74 -11.40 -10.04
CA LEU A 137 2.55 -12.29 -9.21
C LEU A 137 3.17 -13.42 -10.05
N GLU A 138 2.44 -13.96 -11.03
CA GLU A 138 2.98 -14.94 -11.97
C GLU A 138 4.10 -14.34 -12.82
N GLN A 139 3.91 -13.15 -13.38
CA GLN A 139 4.91 -12.45 -14.19
C GLN A 139 6.17 -12.11 -13.40
N ASP A 140 6.04 -11.77 -12.11
CA ASP A 140 7.16 -11.48 -11.21
C ASP A 140 7.83 -12.75 -10.64
N GLY A 141 7.44 -13.94 -11.07
CA GLY A 141 7.99 -15.22 -10.60
C GLY A 141 7.51 -15.62 -9.20
N LEU A 142 6.44 -15.01 -8.71
CA LEU A 142 5.82 -15.26 -7.40
C LEU A 142 4.55 -16.12 -7.53
N GLY A 143 4.47 -16.97 -8.53
CA GLY A 143 3.29 -17.79 -8.84
C GLY A 143 2.83 -18.70 -7.71
N ASP A 144 3.74 -19.10 -6.80
CA ASP A 144 3.43 -19.86 -5.59
C ASP A 144 2.51 -19.08 -4.61
N LEU A 145 2.51 -17.76 -4.69
CA LEU A 145 1.64 -16.90 -3.88
C LEU A 145 0.23 -16.73 -4.46
N VAL A 146 0.03 -17.05 -5.74
CA VAL A 146 -1.27 -16.91 -6.42
C VAL A 146 -2.37 -17.72 -5.74
N LEU A 147 -2.05 -18.92 -5.26
CA LEU A 147 -2.98 -19.80 -4.55
C LEU A 147 -3.31 -19.31 -3.13
N ARG A 148 -2.55 -18.36 -2.61
CA ARG A 148 -2.73 -17.78 -1.27
C ARG A 148 -3.53 -16.48 -1.29
N VAL A 149 -3.94 -16.00 -2.46
CA VAL A 149 -4.79 -14.81 -2.58
C VAL A 149 -6.21 -15.19 -2.22
N THR A 150 -6.68 -14.71 -1.08
CA THR A 150 -8.05 -14.91 -0.61
C THR A 150 -8.86 -13.64 -0.74
N GLN A 151 -10.17 -13.78 -0.89
CA GLN A 151 -11.11 -12.68 -0.88
C GLN A 151 -11.97 -12.78 0.37
N ASP A 152 -12.05 -11.71 1.14
CA ASP A 152 -12.96 -11.62 2.27
C ASP A 152 -14.24 -10.90 1.86
N ASP A 153 -15.34 -11.63 1.72
CA ASP A 153 -16.66 -11.12 1.30
C ASP A 153 -17.55 -10.72 2.50
N LYS A 154 -17.01 -10.72 3.73
CA LYS A 154 -17.81 -10.53 4.94
C LYS A 154 -18.29 -9.11 5.21
N SER A 155 -17.89 -8.13 4.41
CA SER A 155 -18.37 -6.76 4.59
C SER A 155 -19.54 -6.46 3.66
N GLY A 156 -20.76 -6.50 4.16
CA GLY A 156 -21.96 -6.03 3.44
C GLY A 156 -21.98 -4.53 3.08
N THR A 157 -20.84 -3.88 3.05
CA THR A 157 -20.63 -2.46 2.74
C THR A 157 -19.75 -2.22 1.51
N GLY A 158 -19.53 -3.22 0.65
CA GLY A 158 -18.74 -3.06 -0.58
C GLY A 158 -17.24 -2.88 -0.36
N LYS A 159 -16.74 -2.99 0.87
CA LYS A 159 -15.30 -3.00 1.17
C LYS A 159 -14.81 -4.44 1.13
N VAL A 160 -13.96 -4.73 0.17
CA VAL A 160 -13.29 -6.03 0.09
C VAL A 160 -11.88 -5.88 0.62
N THR A 161 -11.63 -6.47 1.78
CA THR A 161 -10.29 -6.61 2.34
C THR A 161 -9.73 -7.95 1.86
N ARG A 162 -8.51 -7.94 1.36
CA ARG A 162 -7.82 -9.15 0.88
C ARG A 162 -6.49 -9.27 1.58
N SER A 163 -6.23 -10.44 2.07
CA SER A 163 -4.93 -10.77 2.64
C SER A 163 -4.18 -11.73 1.72
N ILE A 164 -2.89 -11.49 1.54
CA ILE A 164 -1.99 -12.39 0.84
C ILE A 164 -0.93 -12.82 1.84
N LYS A 165 -0.84 -14.11 2.10
CA LYS A 165 0.20 -14.63 3.01
C LYS A 165 1.58 -14.39 2.41
N ARG A 166 2.44 -13.76 3.18
CA ARG A 166 3.82 -13.48 2.79
C ARG A 166 4.62 -14.78 2.65
N ARG A 167 5.61 -14.76 1.76
CA ARG A 167 6.52 -15.89 1.56
C ARG A 167 7.52 -15.95 2.72
N PRO A 168 7.61 -17.06 3.46
CA PRO A 168 8.78 -17.30 4.30
C PRO A 168 10.02 -17.43 3.41
N ALA A 169 11.16 -16.99 3.91
CA ALA A 169 12.43 -17.21 3.22
C ALA A 169 12.75 -18.69 3.11
#